data_ec33f4a79fa10cfa0f0d829fdbe86d83
#
_entry.id   ec33f4a79fa10cfa0f0d829fdbe86d83
#
_cell.length_a   1.000
_cell.length_b   1.000
_cell.length_c   1.000
_cell.angle_alpha   90.00
_cell.angle_beta   90.00
_cell.angle_gamma   90.00
#
_symmetry.space_group_name_H-M   'P 1'
#
loop_
_entity.id
_entity.type
_entity.pdbx_description
1 polymer ?
#
loop_
_entity_poly.entity_id
_entity_poly.type
_entity_poly.pdbx_seq_one_letter_code
_entity_poly.pdbx_strand_id
1 'polypeptide(L)'
;MKKYRPELHITPKYGWINDPNGFCFFKGKYHLYAQYFPYDLKWGPMHWLHFSSKDLIHWKEEGIALKPSETYDIGWGCFSGSAIEKDGKLYVLYTGSSYGKQTQCLAYSNDGHNFTKYEGNPVISQKDLPEGYTDKDFRDPKIFFKDGHYYVLTACRHVK
;
A
#
# COMPACT_ATOMS: atom_id res chain seq x y z
N MET A 1 5.46 10.19 -27.11
CA MET A 1 4.12 9.64 -26.91
C MET A 1 3.30 10.45 -25.91
N LYS A 2 2.93 11.71 -26.24
CA LYS A 2 2.07 12.53 -25.35
C LYS A 2 0.57 12.42 -25.71
N LYS A 3 0.20 11.87 -26.85
CA LYS A 3 -1.16 11.98 -27.44
C LYS A 3 -2.27 11.29 -26.63
N TYR A 4 -1.94 10.32 -25.78
CA TYR A 4 -2.94 9.54 -25.00
C TYR A 4 -2.74 9.63 -23.49
N ARG A 5 -1.83 10.50 -23.03
CA ARG A 5 -1.62 10.68 -21.59
C ARG A 5 -2.75 11.54 -21.02
N PRO A 6 -3.46 11.09 -19.98
CA PRO A 6 -4.47 11.89 -19.31
C PRO A 6 -3.90 13.20 -18.75
N GLU A 7 -4.65 14.29 -18.84
CA GLU A 7 -4.26 15.59 -18.27
C GLU A 7 -4.75 15.76 -16.83
N LEU A 8 -5.91 15.15 -16.51
CA LEU A 8 -6.56 15.30 -15.19
C LEU A 8 -6.34 14.10 -14.26
N HIS A 9 -5.94 12.93 -14.79
CA HIS A 9 -5.71 11.76 -13.98
C HIS A 9 -4.23 11.64 -13.58
N ILE A 10 -4.00 11.19 -12.34
CA ILE A 10 -2.66 10.88 -11.85
C ILE A 10 -2.06 9.75 -12.68
N THR A 11 -0.88 9.98 -13.23
CA THR A 11 -0.12 9.00 -14.00
C THR A 11 1.35 9.10 -13.64
N PRO A 12 2.10 7.98 -13.54
CA PRO A 12 3.54 8.01 -13.31
C PRO A 12 4.27 8.57 -14.54
N LYS A 13 5.48 9.06 -14.35
CA LYS A 13 6.34 9.47 -15.47
C LYS A 13 6.66 8.30 -16.40
N TYR A 14 6.86 7.12 -15.85
CA TYR A 14 7.12 5.85 -16.53
C TYR A 14 6.66 4.69 -15.66
N GLY A 15 6.49 3.51 -16.23
CA GLY A 15 6.18 2.27 -15.54
C GLY A 15 4.69 1.92 -15.49
N TRP A 16 4.38 0.80 -14.86
CA TRP A 16 3.01 0.33 -14.64
C TRP A 16 2.42 0.95 -13.39
N ILE A 17 1.15 1.34 -13.44
CA ILE A 17 0.37 1.80 -12.28
C ILE A 17 -1.01 1.15 -12.29
N ASN A 18 -1.54 0.80 -11.11
CA ASN A 18 -2.91 0.31 -10.92
C ASN A 18 -3.53 0.89 -9.64
N ASP A 19 -3.82 0.09 -8.63
CA ASP A 19 -4.66 0.44 -7.48
C ASP A 19 -4.18 1.68 -6.71
N PRO A 20 -5.08 2.64 -6.40
CA PRO A 20 -4.79 3.68 -5.43
C PRO A 20 -4.74 3.11 -4.01
N ASN A 21 -3.79 3.58 -3.21
CA ASN A 21 -3.53 3.12 -1.84
C ASN A 21 -3.41 4.28 -0.87
N GLY A 22 -3.71 4.05 0.39
CA GLY A 22 -3.34 4.91 1.50
C GLY A 22 -3.74 6.37 1.37
N PHE A 23 -4.84 6.68 0.63
CA PHE A 23 -5.31 8.06 0.49
C PHE A 23 -5.64 8.67 1.85
N CYS A 24 -5.01 9.79 2.18
CA CYS A 24 -5.17 10.45 3.47
C CYS A 24 -4.76 11.93 3.42
N PHE A 25 -5.19 12.69 4.44
CA PHE A 25 -4.67 14.02 4.72
C PHE A 25 -3.70 13.93 5.89
N PHE A 26 -2.46 14.38 5.71
CA PHE A 26 -1.43 14.32 6.73
C PHE A 26 -0.47 15.51 6.60
N LYS A 27 -0.16 16.17 7.71
CA LYS A 27 0.75 17.32 7.79
C LYS A 27 0.49 18.39 6.71
N GLY A 28 -0.80 18.77 6.53
CA GLY A 28 -1.20 19.85 5.64
C GLY A 28 -1.20 19.54 4.16
N LYS A 29 -1.12 18.26 3.78
CA LYS A 29 -1.20 17.77 2.40
C LYS A 29 -2.09 16.54 2.29
N TYR A 30 -2.68 16.36 1.12
CA TYR A 30 -3.26 15.09 0.69
C TYR A 30 -2.14 14.21 0.16
N HIS A 31 -2.12 12.97 0.60
CA HIS A 31 -1.21 11.93 0.16
C HIS A 31 -2.01 10.84 -0.55
N LEU A 32 -1.52 10.40 -1.68
CA LEU A 32 -2.02 9.26 -2.43
C LEU A 32 -0.84 8.38 -2.81
N TYR A 33 -0.96 7.12 -2.57
CA TYR A 33 -0.02 6.12 -3.05
C TYR A 33 -0.70 5.27 -4.11
N ALA A 34 0.09 4.60 -4.93
CA ALA A 34 -0.45 3.70 -5.95
C ALA A 34 0.46 2.48 -6.14
N GLN A 35 -0.14 1.35 -6.46
CA GLN A 35 0.58 0.18 -6.96
C GLN A 35 1.41 0.56 -8.17
N TYR A 36 2.70 0.26 -8.14
CA TYR A 36 3.64 0.73 -9.14
C TYR A 36 4.74 -0.29 -9.45
N PHE A 37 5.01 -0.51 -10.73
CA PHE A 37 6.19 -1.23 -11.16
C PHE A 37 7.07 -0.31 -12.02
N PRO A 38 8.27 0.08 -11.53
CA PRO A 38 9.09 1.12 -12.16
C PRO A 38 9.86 0.67 -13.40
N TYR A 39 9.99 -0.66 -13.63
CA TYR A 39 10.96 -1.18 -14.60
C TYR A 39 10.35 -1.57 -15.96
N ASP A 40 9.02 -1.68 -16.06
CA ASP A 40 8.32 -2.03 -17.32
C ASP A 40 6.93 -1.37 -17.35
N LEU A 41 6.32 -1.35 -18.55
CA LEU A 41 4.92 -0.97 -18.79
C LEU A 41 3.94 -2.14 -18.57
N LYS A 42 4.43 -3.26 -18.09
CA LYS A 42 3.66 -4.45 -17.70
C LYS A 42 3.71 -4.60 -16.18
N TRP A 43 2.73 -5.31 -15.66
CA TRP A 43 2.67 -5.65 -14.24
C TRP A 43 3.92 -6.46 -13.81
N GLY A 44 4.44 -6.17 -12.62
CA GLY A 44 5.60 -6.82 -12.02
C GLY A 44 5.61 -6.63 -10.50
N PRO A 45 6.71 -6.94 -9.80
CA PRO A 45 6.78 -6.77 -8.35
C PRO A 45 6.44 -5.36 -7.89
N MET A 46 5.34 -5.24 -7.15
CA MET A 46 4.73 -3.97 -6.82
C MET A 46 5.50 -3.17 -5.78
N HIS A 47 5.63 -1.90 -6.07
CA HIS A 47 6.06 -0.82 -5.19
C HIS A 47 4.86 0.09 -4.88
N TRP A 48 5.00 1.03 -3.98
CA TRP A 48 4.07 2.14 -3.81
C TRP A 48 4.71 3.43 -4.30
N LEU A 49 4.16 4.01 -5.37
CA LEU A 49 4.50 5.34 -5.85
C LEU A 49 3.68 6.36 -5.07
N HIS A 50 4.34 7.41 -4.59
CA HIS A 50 3.74 8.45 -3.78
C HIS A 50 3.47 9.72 -4.58
N PHE A 51 2.27 10.26 -4.39
CA PHE A 51 1.85 11.57 -4.88
C PHE A 51 1.36 12.42 -3.72
N SER A 52 1.61 13.73 -3.78
CA SER A 52 1.07 14.69 -2.82
C SER A 52 0.37 15.84 -3.50
N SER A 53 -0.63 16.43 -2.82
CA SER A 53 -1.37 17.60 -3.28
C SER A 53 -1.77 18.49 -2.11
N LYS A 54 -1.95 19.79 -2.35
CA LYS A 54 -2.53 20.73 -1.40
C LYS A 54 -4.03 20.98 -1.66
N ASP A 55 -4.52 20.66 -2.85
CA ASP A 55 -5.83 21.07 -3.35
C ASP A 55 -6.64 19.95 -4.02
N LEU A 56 -6.09 18.71 -4.08
CA LEU A 56 -6.67 17.53 -4.76
C LEU A 56 -6.74 17.65 -6.30
N ILE A 57 -6.29 18.76 -6.87
CA ILE A 57 -6.29 19.01 -8.30
C ILE A 57 -4.86 18.92 -8.85
N HIS A 58 -3.92 19.62 -8.22
CA HIS A 58 -2.53 19.63 -8.62
C HIS A 58 -1.72 18.63 -7.79
N TRP A 59 -1.31 17.54 -8.43
CA TRP A 59 -0.57 16.47 -7.82
C TRP A 59 0.90 16.49 -8.22
N LYS A 60 1.76 16.33 -7.24
CA LYS A 60 3.20 16.17 -7.42
C LYS A 60 3.58 14.71 -7.19
N GLU A 61 4.29 14.11 -8.14
CA GLU A 61 4.95 12.81 -7.96
C GLU A 61 6.17 12.99 -7.04
N GLU A 62 6.17 12.34 -5.89
CA GLU A 62 7.23 12.44 -4.87
C GLU A 62 8.26 11.31 -4.98
N GLY A 63 7.93 10.21 -5.65
CA GLY A 63 8.79 9.04 -5.83
C GLY A 63 8.27 7.79 -5.10
N ILE A 64 9.13 6.77 -4.99
CA ILE A 64 8.76 5.48 -4.37
C ILE A 64 8.77 5.62 -2.85
N ALA A 65 7.65 5.31 -2.21
CA ALA A 65 7.47 5.31 -0.75
C ALA A 65 7.68 3.93 -0.12
N LEU A 66 7.23 2.85 -0.77
CA LEU A 66 7.49 1.47 -0.36
C LEU A 66 8.05 0.66 -1.53
N LYS A 67 8.99 -0.20 -1.22
CA LYS A 67 9.60 -1.15 -2.18
C LYS A 67 9.72 -2.54 -1.57
N PRO A 68 9.69 -3.61 -2.39
CA PRO A 68 10.01 -4.94 -1.94
C PRO A 68 11.45 -5.02 -1.40
N SER A 69 11.64 -5.56 -0.21
CA SER A 69 12.96 -5.69 0.42
C SER A 69 13.05 -6.84 1.42
N GLU A 70 11.90 -7.36 1.88
CA GLU A 70 11.85 -8.33 2.96
C GLU A 70 11.30 -9.67 2.46
N THR A 71 11.57 -10.74 3.19
CA THR A 71 11.14 -12.11 2.81
C THR A 71 9.62 -12.22 2.57
N TYR A 72 8.83 -11.40 3.25
CA TYR A 72 7.36 -11.38 3.11
C TYR A 72 6.86 -10.55 1.92
N ASP A 73 7.71 -9.76 1.25
CA ASP A 73 7.31 -8.94 0.09
C ASP A 73 8.27 -8.97 -1.11
N ILE A 74 9.40 -9.67 -1.01
CA ILE A 74 10.42 -9.69 -2.09
C ILE A 74 9.93 -10.37 -3.38
N GLY A 75 8.88 -11.22 -3.32
CA GLY A 75 8.36 -11.94 -4.47
C GLY A 75 7.56 -11.06 -5.42
N TRP A 76 6.28 -10.86 -5.12
CA TRP A 76 5.37 -10.02 -5.93
C TRP A 76 5.22 -8.59 -5.42
N GLY A 77 5.80 -8.29 -4.26
CA GLY A 77 5.98 -6.92 -3.78
C GLY A 77 5.04 -6.48 -2.67
N CYS A 78 4.99 -5.17 -2.51
CA CYS A 78 4.11 -4.47 -1.59
C CYS A 78 2.76 -4.26 -2.28
N PHE A 79 1.79 -5.15 -2.01
CA PHE A 79 0.43 -5.07 -2.57
C PHE A 79 -0.41 -3.99 -1.88
N SER A 80 -1.65 -3.84 -2.32
CA SER A 80 -2.54 -2.78 -1.89
C SER A 80 -2.80 -2.74 -0.39
N GLY A 81 -3.20 -1.57 0.09
CA GLY A 81 -3.47 -1.32 1.49
C GLY A 81 -3.97 0.09 1.76
N SER A 82 -3.97 0.48 3.01
CA SER A 82 -4.53 1.74 3.47
C SER A 82 -3.64 2.44 4.49
N ALA A 83 -3.92 3.73 4.73
CA ALA A 83 -3.19 4.54 5.68
C ALA A 83 -4.11 5.04 6.81
N ILE A 84 -3.50 5.32 7.96
CA ILE A 84 -4.13 5.99 9.09
C ILE A 84 -3.09 6.82 9.85
N GLU A 85 -3.48 8.01 10.28
CA GLU A 85 -2.66 8.83 11.17
C GLU A 85 -2.90 8.42 12.62
N LYS A 86 -1.83 8.36 13.40
CA LYS A 86 -1.85 8.18 14.84
C LYS A 86 -0.66 8.87 15.48
N ASP A 87 -0.91 9.70 16.48
CA ASP A 87 0.12 10.36 17.30
C ASP A 87 1.19 11.10 16.47
N GLY A 88 0.75 11.80 15.39
CA GLY A 88 1.62 12.58 14.51
C GLY A 88 2.46 11.75 13.52
N LYS A 89 2.23 10.44 13.43
CA LYS A 89 2.84 9.54 12.46
C LYS A 89 1.79 8.97 11.51
N LEU A 90 2.18 8.77 10.27
CA LEU A 90 1.36 8.06 9.29
C LEU A 90 1.74 6.58 9.29
N TYR A 91 0.77 5.73 9.56
CA TYR A 91 0.90 4.28 9.46
C TYR A 91 0.23 3.79 8.19
N VAL A 92 0.85 2.83 7.51
CA VAL A 92 0.26 2.11 6.39
C VAL A 92 0.21 0.62 6.72
N LEU A 93 -0.95 0.02 6.48
CA LEU A 93 -1.11 -1.42 6.52
C LEU A 93 -1.26 -1.89 5.07
N TYR A 94 -0.37 -2.77 4.63
CA TYR A 94 -0.28 -3.24 3.26
C TYR A 94 -0.12 -4.75 3.20
N THR A 95 -0.39 -5.35 2.06
CA THR A 95 -0.16 -6.78 1.87
C THR A 95 1.24 -7.03 1.33
N GLY A 96 2.06 -7.74 2.08
CA GLY A 96 3.30 -8.33 1.59
C GLY A 96 2.99 -9.59 0.81
N SER A 97 3.45 -9.68 -0.45
CA SER A 97 3.21 -10.84 -1.31
C SER A 97 4.51 -11.50 -1.74
N SER A 98 4.73 -12.72 -1.30
CA SER A 98 5.96 -13.46 -1.57
C SER A 98 5.73 -14.97 -1.56
N TYR A 99 6.32 -15.68 -2.53
CA TYR A 99 6.30 -17.15 -2.62
C TYR A 99 4.90 -17.78 -2.49
N GLY A 100 3.87 -17.14 -3.11
CA GLY A 100 2.49 -17.62 -3.08
C GLY A 100 1.73 -17.36 -1.78
N LYS A 101 2.34 -16.65 -0.82
CA LYS A 101 1.73 -16.22 0.45
C LYS A 101 1.41 -14.74 0.43
N GLN A 102 0.34 -14.36 1.09
CA GLN A 102 -0.05 -12.97 1.32
C GLN A 102 -0.23 -12.75 2.82
N THR A 103 0.43 -11.74 3.33
CA THR A 103 0.43 -11.41 4.76
C THR A 103 0.22 -9.91 4.94
N GLN A 104 -0.34 -9.48 6.08
CA GLN A 104 -0.52 -8.06 6.32
C GLN A 104 0.69 -7.52 7.06
N CYS A 105 1.24 -6.43 6.52
CA CYS A 105 2.48 -5.81 6.97
C CYS A 105 2.25 -4.34 7.31
N LEU A 106 2.95 -3.86 8.32
CA LEU A 106 2.89 -2.50 8.81
C LEU A 106 4.15 -1.72 8.42
N ALA A 107 3.98 -0.47 7.99
CA ALA A 107 5.07 0.49 7.93
C ALA A 107 4.60 1.85 8.47
N TYR A 108 5.52 2.70 8.86
CA TYR A 108 5.21 4.02 9.41
C TYR A 108 6.16 5.09 8.89
N SER A 109 5.68 6.33 8.89
CA SER A 109 6.41 7.50 8.41
C SER A 109 6.13 8.72 9.28
N ASN A 110 7.15 9.56 9.44
CA ASN A 110 7.00 10.87 10.09
C ASN A 110 6.65 11.98 9.09
N ASP A 111 6.84 11.77 7.79
CA ASP A 111 6.68 12.80 6.75
C ASP A 111 5.69 12.41 5.64
N GLY A 112 5.18 11.18 5.66
CA GLY A 112 4.27 10.64 4.65
C GLY A 112 4.98 10.18 3.37
N HIS A 113 6.30 10.20 3.32
CA HIS A 113 7.09 9.75 2.16
C HIS A 113 8.10 8.66 2.51
N ASN A 114 8.90 8.90 3.53
CA ASN A 114 9.93 7.96 3.97
C ASN A 114 9.33 6.97 4.98
N PHE A 115 9.06 5.75 4.54
CA PHE A 115 8.49 4.72 5.38
C PHE A 115 9.55 3.77 5.94
N THR A 116 9.41 3.46 7.22
CA THR A 116 10.13 2.39 7.91
C THR A 116 9.21 1.20 8.07
N LYS A 117 9.57 0.04 7.55
CA LYS A 117 8.83 -1.21 7.79
C LYS A 117 8.97 -1.63 9.24
N TYR A 118 7.86 -2.07 9.83
CA TYR A 118 7.86 -2.54 11.21
C TYR A 118 8.66 -3.85 11.34
N GLU A 119 9.57 -3.92 12.31
CA GLU A 119 10.47 -5.07 12.49
C GLU A 119 9.74 -6.37 12.86
N GLY A 120 8.55 -6.26 13.48
CA GLY A 120 7.69 -7.39 13.81
C GLY A 120 6.77 -7.87 12.67
N ASN A 121 7.02 -7.46 11.42
CA ASN A 121 6.24 -7.94 10.27
C ASN A 121 6.50 -9.42 9.96
N PRO A 122 5.50 -10.12 9.42
CA PRO A 122 4.12 -9.70 9.18
C PRO A 122 3.31 -9.61 10.48
N VAL A 123 2.40 -8.61 10.58
CA VAL A 123 1.54 -8.42 11.77
C VAL A 123 0.29 -9.30 11.75
N ILE A 124 -0.16 -9.75 10.57
CA ILE A 124 -1.22 -10.76 10.42
C ILE A 124 -0.81 -11.73 9.31
N SER A 125 -0.92 -13.02 9.58
CA SER A 125 -0.50 -14.10 8.69
C SER A 125 -1.46 -15.29 8.73
N GLN A 126 -1.17 -16.38 8.04
CA GLN A 126 -2.01 -17.60 8.01
C GLN A 126 -2.40 -18.10 9.41
N LYS A 127 -1.49 -18.04 10.38
CA LYS A 127 -1.74 -18.51 11.76
C LYS A 127 -2.85 -17.75 12.50
N ASP A 128 -3.14 -16.53 12.03
CA ASP A 128 -4.11 -15.63 12.64
C ASP A 128 -5.50 -15.74 11.97
N LEU A 129 -5.61 -16.54 10.89
CA LEU A 129 -6.85 -16.76 10.17
C LEU A 129 -7.69 -17.85 10.85
N PRO A 130 -9.04 -17.74 10.81
CA PRO A 130 -9.94 -18.80 11.27
C PRO A 130 -9.73 -20.08 10.46
N GLU A 131 -10.15 -21.22 11.03
CA GLU A 131 -10.17 -22.49 10.34
C GLU A 131 -10.96 -22.43 9.02
N GLY A 132 -10.46 -23.06 7.97
CA GLY A 132 -11.03 -23.01 6.62
C GLY A 132 -10.64 -21.81 5.78
N TYR A 133 -9.84 -20.88 6.31
CA TYR A 133 -9.32 -19.75 5.54
C TYR A 133 -7.83 -19.92 5.20
N THR A 134 -7.39 -19.29 4.12
CA THR A 134 -6.03 -19.42 3.60
C THR A 134 -5.38 -18.05 3.33
N ASP A 135 -4.06 -17.98 3.41
CA ASP A 135 -3.27 -16.80 3.05
C ASP A 135 -3.17 -16.59 1.52
N LYS A 136 -3.76 -17.46 0.73
CA LYS A 136 -3.98 -17.23 -0.69
C LYS A 136 -5.20 -16.32 -0.87
N ASP A 137 -5.04 -15.20 -1.59
CA ASP A 137 -6.07 -14.15 -1.71
C ASP A 137 -6.44 -13.48 -0.37
N PHE A 138 -5.44 -13.38 0.55
CA PHE A 138 -5.54 -12.66 1.81
C PHE A 138 -4.86 -11.30 1.67
N ARG A 139 -5.63 -10.25 1.26
CA ARG A 139 -5.06 -8.97 0.85
C ARG A 139 -5.98 -7.77 1.04
N ASP A 140 -5.47 -6.58 0.65
CA ASP A 140 -6.15 -5.29 0.58
C ASP A 140 -6.69 -4.81 1.93
N PRO A 141 -5.83 -4.71 2.97
CA PRO A 141 -6.27 -4.34 4.31
C PRO A 141 -6.75 -2.89 4.36
N LYS A 142 -7.95 -2.68 4.88
CA LYS A 142 -8.47 -1.37 5.24
C LYS A 142 -8.42 -1.20 6.75
N ILE A 143 -7.55 -0.30 7.23
CA ILE A 143 -7.49 0.10 8.63
C ILE A 143 -8.39 1.32 8.86
N PHE A 144 -9.10 1.37 9.99
CA PHE A 144 -9.87 2.52 10.45
C PHE A 144 -9.98 2.55 11.97
N PHE A 145 -10.24 3.72 12.51
CA PHE A 145 -10.46 3.93 13.94
C PHE A 145 -11.93 4.21 14.21
N LYS A 146 -12.51 3.52 15.20
CA LYS A 146 -13.89 3.71 15.63
C LYS A 146 -14.03 3.33 17.10
N ASP A 147 -14.77 4.12 17.88
CA ASP A 147 -15.14 3.83 19.27
C ASP A 147 -13.94 3.43 20.16
N GLY A 148 -12.81 4.15 20.01
CA GLY A 148 -11.59 3.92 20.80
C GLY A 148 -10.71 2.76 20.32
N HIS A 149 -11.09 2.05 19.27
CA HIS A 149 -10.39 0.87 18.76
C HIS A 149 -9.95 1.02 17.30
N TYR A 150 -8.88 0.34 16.94
CA TYR A 150 -8.46 0.17 15.56
C TYR A 150 -9.00 -1.15 15.02
N TYR A 151 -9.59 -1.07 13.84
CA TYR A 151 -10.15 -2.22 13.12
C TYR A 151 -9.43 -2.41 11.80
N VAL A 152 -9.33 -3.65 11.38
CA VAL A 152 -8.81 -4.02 10.05
C VAL A 152 -9.85 -4.88 9.35
N LEU A 153 -10.22 -4.48 8.15
CA LEU A 153 -10.99 -5.32 7.21
C LEU A 153 -10.04 -5.78 6.10
N THR A 154 -10.11 -7.02 5.72
CA THR A 154 -9.29 -7.59 4.65
C THR A 154 -10.05 -8.67 3.89
N ALA A 155 -9.78 -8.80 2.59
CA ALA A 155 -10.28 -9.91 1.80
C ALA A 155 -9.55 -11.20 2.19
N CYS A 156 -10.27 -12.30 2.24
CA CYS A 156 -9.69 -13.60 2.57
C CYS A 156 -10.46 -14.71 1.84
N ARG A 157 -9.72 -15.72 1.37
CA ARG A 157 -10.31 -16.87 0.68
C ARG A 157 -10.68 -17.97 1.69
N HIS A 158 -11.93 -18.40 1.62
CA HIS A 158 -12.38 -19.62 2.30
C HIS A 158 -12.17 -20.85 1.41
N VAL A 159 -11.55 -21.87 1.94
CA VAL A 159 -11.37 -23.19 1.28
C VAL A 159 -12.49 -24.09 1.77
N LYS A 160 -13.35 -24.50 0.84
CA LYS A 160 -14.40 -25.49 1.10
C LYS A 160 -13.80 -26.90 1.13
#